data_d4967d9520eed31325d8ac324fc8e001
#
_entry.id   d4967d9520eed31325d8ac324fc8e001
#
_cell.length_a   1.000
_cell.length_b   1.000
_cell.length_c   1.000
_cell.angle_alpha   90.00
_cell.angle_beta   90.00
_cell.angle_gamma   90.00
#
_symmetry.space_group_name_H-M   'P 1'
#
loop_
_entity.id
_entity.type
_entity.pdbx_description
1 polymer ?
#
loop_
_entity_poly.entity_id
_entity_poly.type
_entity_poly.pdbx_seq_one_letter_code
_entity_poly.pdbx_strand_id
1 'polypeptide(L)'
;MRRVRFHSYGGPEVLRPEEAEVPEPGPGELLVRTEAIGVSLPSVRRTRGDGAGGGVPLPAVLGGEVAGEVVGLGPDVTGFTAGDRVTGLSFTGSYAEAATVPAALASRIPDGATGEDAVALVRGGQVALAALATAAPAGAESVLITGAASATGHLAVQLAKLRGVPRVVAAVSSVAKADFLYGLGADEVVTYGDASWGAPADIVLDGVGGDLLPRAVAALAPGGRLVFFNSGGGTVPAHDLLAGSKTVTGLTMARFAATRPERYARHGAELWEHFLAGRLRAVVHARIPLAEAARAHEIIEARGNLGKVMLIP
;
A
#
# COMPACT_ATOMS: atom_id res chain seq x y z
N MET A 1 10.12 24.10 -9.10
CA MET A 1 10.03 22.65 -9.23
C MET A 1 8.78 22.23 -9.95
N ARG A 2 8.80 21.09 -10.64
CA ARG A 2 7.59 20.51 -11.22
C ARG A 2 6.79 19.75 -10.16
N ARG A 3 5.46 19.88 -10.22
CA ARG A 3 4.50 19.11 -9.42
C ARG A 3 3.26 18.78 -10.24
N VAL A 4 2.45 17.82 -9.78
CA VAL A 4 1.16 17.49 -10.37
C VAL A 4 0.04 17.90 -9.43
N ARG A 5 -0.95 18.65 -9.95
CA ARG A 5 -2.18 19.07 -9.26
C ARG A 5 -3.42 18.71 -10.05
N PHE A 6 -4.57 18.85 -9.40
CA PHE A 6 -5.87 18.81 -10.07
C PHE A 6 -6.75 19.98 -9.56
N HIS A 7 -7.49 20.57 -10.52
CA HIS A 7 -8.33 21.77 -10.30
C HIS A 7 -9.82 21.45 -10.27
N SER A 8 -10.19 20.23 -10.67
CA SER A 8 -11.54 19.68 -10.63
C SER A 8 -11.48 18.21 -10.30
N TYR A 9 -12.51 17.67 -9.70
CA TYR A 9 -12.66 16.22 -9.57
C TYR A 9 -12.93 15.59 -10.92
N GLY A 10 -12.39 14.37 -11.14
CA GLY A 10 -12.56 13.65 -12.38
C GLY A 10 -11.66 12.41 -12.45
N GLY A 11 -11.52 11.86 -13.65
CA GLY A 11 -10.62 10.76 -13.94
C GLY A 11 -9.15 11.19 -14.02
N PRO A 12 -8.29 10.32 -14.55
CA PRO A 12 -6.86 10.62 -14.70
C PRO A 12 -6.55 11.92 -15.47
N GLU A 13 -7.42 12.30 -16.38
CA GLU A 13 -7.30 13.49 -17.23
C GLU A 13 -7.30 14.82 -16.48
N VAL A 14 -7.70 14.84 -15.20
CA VAL A 14 -7.68 16.09 -14.41
C VAL A 14 -6.31 16.41 -13.83
N LEU A 15 -5.38 15.47 -13.87
CA LEU A 15 -4.02 15.66 -13.38
C LEU A 15 -3.22 16.57 -14.31
N ARG A 16 -2.65 17.65 -13.77
CA ARG A 16 -1.90 18.66 -14.53
C ARG A 16 -0.50 18.84 -13.95
N PRO A 17 0.56 18.63 -14.75
CA PRO A 17 1.90 19.09 -14.39
C PRO A 17 1.94 20.62 -14.36
N GLU A 18 2.52 21.19 -13.32
CA GLU A 18 2.65 22.63 -13.12
C GLU A 18 3.98 22.97 -12.45
N GLU A 19 4.46 24.19 -12.69
CA GLU A 19 5.55 24.76 -11.90
C GLU A 19 5.07 25.22 -10.53
N ALA A 20 5.94 25.06 -9.55
CA ALA A 20 5.70 25.47 -8.17
C ALA A 20 6.98 25.86 -7.46
N GLU A 21 6.86 26.63 -6.40
CA GLU A 21 7.94 26.85 -5.46
C GLU A 21 8.25 25.56 -4.70
N VAL A 22 9.53 25.38 -4.32
CA VAL A 22 9.94 24.28 -3.44
C VAL A 22 9.35 24.54 -2.06
N PRO A 23 8.64 23.58 -1.44
CA PRO A 23 8.06 23.79 -0.13
C PRO A 23 9.14 23.94 0.95
N GLU A 24 8.88 24.78 1.96
CA GLU A 24 9.71 24.80 3.16
C GLU A 24 9.24 23.75 4.17
N PRO A 25 10.15 22.97 4.76
CA PRO A 25 9.77 21.97 5.75
C PRO A 25 9.36 22.64 7.07
N GLY A 26 8.17 22.30 7.56
CA GLY A 26 7.68 22.74 8.87
C GLY A 26 8.34 22.03 10.05
N PRO A 27 7.96 22.33 11.30
CA PRO A 27 8.47 21.65 12.48
C PRO A 27 8.27 20.13 12.39
N GLY A 28 9.35 19.38 12.61
CA GLY A 28 9.34 17.93 12.54
C GLY A 28 9.27 17.34 11.13
N GLU A 29 9.45 18.14 10.07
CA GLU A 29 9.42 17.67 8.69
C GLU A 29 10.81 17.67 8.03
N LEU A 30 11.00 16.73 7.13
CA LEU A 30 12.12 16.65 6.19
C LEU A 30 11.68 17.22 4.85
N LEU A 31 12.52 17.98 4.17
CA LEU A 31 12.40 18.25 2.75
C LEU A 31 13.18 17.18 1.98
N VAL A 32 12.49 16.42 1.15
CA VAL A 32 13.05 15.31 0.38
C VAL A 32 13.02 15.67 -1.10
N ARG A 33 14.18 15.65 -1.77
CA ARG A 33 14.27 15.63 -3.23
C ARG A 33 13.89 14.23 -3.68
N THR A 34 12.77 14.11 -4.37
CA THR A 34 12.17 12.82 -4.71
C THR A 34 12.91 12.11 -5.85
N GLU A 35 13.20 10.84 -5.67
CA GLU A 35 13.73 9.92 -6.68
C GLU A 35 12.65 8.98 -7.22
N ALA A 36 11.70 8.61 -6.36
CA ALA A 36 10.57 7.76 -6.70
C ALA A 36 9.35 8.13 -5.86
N ILE A 37 8.17 8.06 -6.47
CA ILE A 37 6.88 8.43 -5.87
C ILE A 37 5.89 7.30 -6.10
N GLY A 38 5.24 6.83 -5.06
CA GLY A 38 4.28 5.75 -5.16
C GLY A 38 2.90 6.22 -5.61
N VAL A 39 2.34 5.50 -6.58
CA VAL A 39 0.94 5.65 -6.99
C VAL A 39 0.08 4.59 -6.32
N SER A 40 -1.10 4.98 -5.86
CA SER A 40 -1.99 4.09 -5.11
C SER A 40 -3.47 4.36 -5.39
N LEU A 41 -4.33 3.36 -5.15
CA LEU A 41 -5.77 3.50 -5.32
C LEU A 41 -6.39 4.65 -4.48
N PRO A 42 -5.97 4.91 -3.22
CA PRO A 42 -6.42 6.09 -2.50
C PRO A 42 -6.15 7.42 -3.21
N SER A 43 -5.01 7.56 -3.90
CA SER A 43 -4.69 8.77 -4.69
C SER A 43 -5.65 8.90 -5.88
N VAL A 44 -5.92 7.80 -6.59
CA VAL A 44 -6.88 7.74 -7.70
C VAL A 44 -8.29 8.12 -7.24
N ARG A 45 -8.75 7.58 -6.10
CA ARG A 45 -10.07 7.91 -5.55
C ARG A 45 -10.16 9.37 -5.12
N ARG A 46 -9.07 9.94 -4.61
CA ARG A 46 -9.03 11.35 -4.22
C ARG A 46 -9.25 12.28 -5.42
N THR A 47 -8.70 11.97 -6.59
CA THR A 47 -8.96 12.77 -7.81
C THR A 47 -10.41 12.67 -8.29
N ARG A 48 -11.09 11.56 -8.03
CA ARG A 48 -12.52 11.38 -8.34
C ARG A 48 -13.47 12.04 -7.33
N GLY A 49 -12.97 12.50 -6.17
CA GLY A 49 -13.81 12.98 -5.07
C GLY A 49 -14.38 11.87 -4.19
N ASP A 50 -14.03 10.60 -4.44
CA ASP A 50 -14.53 9.40 -3.75
C ASP A 50 -13.65 8.99 -2.55
N GLY A 51 -12.73 9.85 -2.13
CA GLY A 51 -11.81 9.55 -1.04
C GLY A 51 -12.51 9.43 0.32
N ALA A 52 -12.03 8.52 1.18
CA ALA A 52 -12.48 8.46 2.57
C ALA A 52 -12.23 9.83 3.26
N GLY A 53 -13.28 10.44 3.78
CA GLY A 53 -13.22 11.77 4.40
C GLY A 53 -13.80 12.90 3.53
N GLY A 54 -14.35 12.58 2.35
CA GLY A 54 -14.97 13.56 1.45
C GLY A 54 -13.98 14.28 0.53
N GLY A 55 -14.45 15.30 -0.17
CA GLY A 55 -13.64 16.11 -1.08
C GLY A 55 -12.59 16.95 -0.35
N VAL A 56 -11.53 17.30 -1.05
CA VAL A 56 -10.49 18.23 -0.58
C VAL A 56 -10.65 19.59 -1.26
N PRO A 57 -10.26 20.70 -0.62
CA PRO A 57 -10.25 22.00 -1.28
C PRO A 57 -9.43 21.97 -2.58
N LEU A 58 -9.98 22.55 -3.63
CA LEU A 58 -9.34 22.66 -4.94
C LEU A 58 -8.72 24.06 -5.12
N PRO A 59 -7.60 24.18 -5.83
CA PRO A 59 -6.79 23.13 -6.46
C PRO A 59 -6.05 22.28 -5.43
N ALA A 60 -5.99 20.97 -5.65
CA ALA A 60 -5.44 20.02 -4.70
C ALA A 60 -4.18 19.30 -5.23
N VAL A 61 -3.38 18.82 -4.29
CA VAL A 61 -2.22 17.97 -4.52
C VAL A 61 -2.47 16.58 -3.96
N LEU A 62 -1.72 15.60 -4.45
CA LEU A 62 -1.80 14.22 -3.96
C LEU A 62 -0.70 13.94 -2.94
N GLY A 63 -1.08 13.24 -1.88
CA GLY A 63 -0.14 12.63 -0.96
C GLY A 63 0.16 11.18 -1.34
N GLY A 64 1.19 10.63 -0.76
CA GLY A 64 1.59 9.25 -0.98
C GLY A 64 2.99 8.97 -0.43
N GLU A 65 3.51 7.80 -0.70
CA GLU A 65 4.88 7.46 -0.38
C GLU A 65 5.86 8.09 -1.37
N VAL A 66 6.98 8.54 -0.82
CA VAL A 66 8.13 9.05 -1.59
C VAL A 66 9.42 8.39 -1.09
N ALA A 67 10.41 8.34 -1.96
CA ALA A 67 11.79 8.04 -1.58
C ALA A 67 12.72 9.05 -2.26
N GLY A 68 13.82 9.38 -1.62
CA GLY A 68 14.82 10.32 -2.14
C GLY A 68 15.81 10.77 -1.09
N GLU A 69 16.47 11.89 -1.36
CA GLU A 69 17.50 12.48 -0.52
C GLU A 69 16.95 13.65 0.31
N VAL A 70 17.29 13.70 1.58
CA VAL A 70 17.00 14.83 2.45
C VAL A 70 17.84 16.03 2.02
N VAL A 71 17.18 17.10 1.60
CA VAL A 71 17.83 18.34 1.16
C VAL A 71 17.56 19.52 2.11
N GLY A 72 16.68 19.35 3.09
CA GLY A 72 16.39 20.32 4.12
C GLY A 72 15.73 19.68 5.34
N LEU A 73 15.83 20.37 6.47
CA LEU A 73 15.31 19.93 7.76
C LEU A 73 14.50 21.08 8.36
N GLY A 74 13.29 20.82 8.74
CA GLY A 74 12.48 21.76 9.52
C GLY A 74 12.97 21.83 10.98
N PRO A 75 12.48 22.81 11.74
CA PRO A 75 12.75 22.89 13.17
C PRO A 75 12.39 21.57 13.89
N ASP A 76 13.09 21.31 14.99
CA ASP A 76 12.84 20.15 15.89
C ASP A 76 13.10 18.77 15.27
N VAL A 77 13.59 18.67 14.04
CA VAL A 77 14.00 17.39 13.45
C VAL A 77 15.24 16.87 14.14
N THR A 78 15.17 15.64 14.61
CA THR A 78 16.31 14.89 15.16
C THR A 78 16.46 13.55 14.45
N GLY A 79 17.67 13.01 14.46
CA GLY A 79 17.93 11.69 13.90
C GLY A 79 18.13 11.65 12.38
N PHE A 80 18.03 12.78 11.65
CA PHE A 80 18.30 12.88 10.21
C PHE A 80 19.25 14.04 9.91
N THR A 81 19.93 13.94 8.78
CA THR A 81 20.85 14.97 8.25
C THR A 81 20.61 15.15 6.75
N ALA A 82 21.00 16.31 6.21
CA ALA A 82 21.02 16.51 4.76
C ALA A 82 21.98 15.48 4.12
N GLY A 83 21.54 14.92 2.97
CA GLY A 83 22.21 13.82 2.30
C GLY A 83 21.72 12.41 2.69
N ASP A 84 20.96 12.28 3.79
CA ASP A 84 20.35 10.98 4.13
C ASP A 84 19.39 10.53 3.03
N ARG A 85 19.49 9.27 2.62
CA ARG A 85 18.50 8.65 1.72
C ARG A 85 17.35 8.08 2.53
N VAL A 86 16.14 8.53 2.25
CA VAL A 86 14.96 8.20 3.06
C VAL A 86 13.78 7.80 2.20
N THR A 87 12.86 7.02 2.80
CA THR A 87 11.50 6.82 2.30
C THR A 87 10.51 7.21 3.40
N GLY A 88 9.36 7.74 3.02
CA GLY A 88 8.33 8.13 3.97
C GLY A 88 7.02 8.51 3.30
N LEU A 89 6.06 8.94 4.13
CA LEU A 89 4.74 9.38 3.67
C LEU A 89 4.68 10.91 3.66
N SER A 90 4.40 11.48 2.48
CA SER A 90 3.95 12.87 2.36
C SER A 90 2.42 12.88 2.29
N PHE A 91 1.76 13.65 3.14
CA PHE A 91 0.30 13.75 3.13
C PHE A 91 -0.20 14.73 2.08
N THR A 92 0.63 15.69 1.71
CA THR A 92 0.33 16.71 0.72
C THR A 92 1.53 16.90 -0.20
N GLY A 93 1.33 16.89 -1.52
CA GLY A 93 2.37 17.26 -2.47
C GLY A 93 3.42 16.18 -2.77
N SER A 94 3.12 14.90 -2.62
CA SER A 94 4.06 13.83 -2.99
C SER A 94 4.35 13.74 -4.49
N TYR A 95 3.39 14.14 -5.35
CA TYR A 95 3.60 14.11 -6.81
C TYR A 95 4.37 15.36 -7.26
N ALA A 96 5.63 15.45 -6.86
CA ALA A 96 6.51 16.60 -7.09
C ALA A 96 7.99 16.19 -7.06
N GLU A 97 8.87 17.02 -7.61
CA GLU A 97 10.33 16.86 -7.57
C GLU A 97 10.90 17.03 -6.14
N ALA A 98 10.14 17.67 -5.25
CA ALA A 98 10.46 17.76 -3.82
C ALA A 98 9.18 17.72 -2.98
N ALA A 99 9.23 17.05 -1.85
CA ALA A 99 8.07 16.88 -0.96
C ALA A 99 8.49 16.98 0.51
N THR A 100 7.60 17.48 1.38
CA THR A 100 7.79 17.41 2.83
C THR A 100 7.32 16.07 3.35
N VAL A 101 8.08 15.51 4.29
CA VAL A 101 7.81 14.20 4.92
C VAL A 101 7.96 14.36 6.43
N PRO A 102 6.94 14.06 7.24
CA PRO A 102 7.10 14.00 8.69
C PRO A 102 8.23 13.03 9.08
N ALA A 103 9.20 13.51 9.84
CA ALA A 103 10.36 12.71 10.25
C ALA A 103 9.94 11.43 11.02
N ALA A 104 8.86 11.50 11.79
CA ALA A 104 8.28 10.35 12.50
C ALA A 104 7.76 9.23 11.57
N LEU A 105 7.52 9.53 10.29
CA LEU A 105 7.05 8.59 9.28
C LEU A 105 8.12 8.28 8.22
N ALA A 106 9.31 8.83 8.38
CA ALA A 106 10.46 8.57 7.52
C ALA A 106 11.31 7.42 8.07
N SER A 107 11.94 6.69 7.17
CA SER A 107 12.98 5.72 7.52
C SER A 107 14.13 5.80 6.51
N ARG A 108 15.37 5.55 6.98
CA ARG A 108 16.52 5.49 6.09
C ARG A 108 16.40 4.32 5.12
N ILE A 109 16.84 4.54 3.90
CA ILE A 109 17.05 3.49 2.90
C ILE A 109 18.43 2.91 3.17
N PRO A 110 18.56 1.60 3.45
CA PRO A 110 19.85 1.00 3.72
C PRO A 110 20.73 0.94 2.46
N ASP A 111 22.03 0.79 2.66
CA ASP A 111 22.97 0.52 1.59
C ASP A 111 22.57 -0.75 0.85
N GLY A 112 22.73 -0.74 -0.48
CA GLY A 112 22.32 -1.86 -1.35
C GLY A 112 20.85 -1.82 -1.81
N ALA A 113 20.06 -0.83 -1.35
CA ALA A 113 18.70 -0.59 -1.82
C ALA A 113 18.58 0.76 -2.54
N THR A 114 17.67 0.84 -3.51
CA THR A 114 17.35 2.05 -4.27
C THR A 114 16.10 2.76 -3.71
N GLY A 115 15.87 4.02 -4.12
CA GLY A 115 14.63 4.73 -3.81
C GLY A 115 13.39 4.02 -4.38
N GLU A 116 13.52 3.40 -5.56
CA GLU A 116 12.46 2.61 -6.15
C GLU A 116 12.12 1.36 -5.34
N ASP A 117 13.14 0.64 -4.85
CA ASP A 117 12.95 -0.50 -3.95
C ASP A 117 12.20 -0.06 -2.69
N ALA A 118 12.58 1.08 -2.13
CA ALA A 118 11.93 1.61 -0.94
C ALA A 118 10.44 1.92 -1.16
N VAL A 119 10.08 2.57 -2.27
CA VAL A 119 8.68 2.86 -2.63
C VAL A 119 7.90 1.57 -2.92
N ALA A 120 8.53 0.58 -3.54
CA ALA A 120 7.87 -0.69 -3.84
C ALA A 120 7.68 -1.58 -2.58
N LEU A 121 8.58 -1.47 -1.61
CA LEU A 121 8.66 -2.35 -0.43
C LEU A 121 7.93 -1.80 0.78
N VAL A 122 8.30 -0.56 1.22
CA VAL A 122 8.10 -0.16 2.62
C VAL A 122 6.64 0.02 2.97
N ARG A 123 5.90 0.88 2.26
CA ARG A 123 4.50 1.11 2.62
C ARG A 123 3.63 -0.12 2.45
N GLY A 124 3.74 -0.81 1.29
CA GLY A 124 2.98 -2.03 1.03
C GLY A 124 3.29 -3.13 2.03
N GLY A 125 4.57 -3.31 2.35
CA GLY A 125 5.06 -4.27 3.33
C GLY A 125 4.60 -3.95 4.76
N GLN A 126 4.64 -2.69 5.17
CA GLN A 126 4.11 -2.25 6.48
C GLN A 126 2.62 -2.59 6.64
N VAL A 127 1.81 -2.35 5.59
CA VAL A 127 0.39 -2.72 5.61
C VAL A 127 0.23 -4.24 5.70
N ALA A 128 0.97 -5.00 4.90
CA ALA A 128 0.92 -6.46 4.90
C ALA A 128 1.31 -7.06 6.25
N LEU A 129 2.42 -6.60 6.85
CA LEU A 129 2.87 -7.05 8.18
C LEU A 129 1.88 -6.65 9.28
N ALA A 130 1.32 -5.44 9.23
CA ALA A 130 0.31 -5.00 10.19
C ALA A 130 -0.97 -5.83 10.09
N ALA A 131 -1.40 -6.18 8.87
CA ALA A 131 -2.57 -7.02 8.63
C ALA A 131 -2.33 -8.45 9.14
N LEU A 132 -1.20 -9.07 8.81
CA LEU A 132 -0.80 -10.37 9.34
C LEU A 132 -0.68 -10.36 10.86
N ALA A 133 -0.10 -9.30 11.43
CA ALA A 133 0.03 -9.16 12.88
C ALA A 133 -1.31 -8.95 13.60
N THR A 134 -2.29 -8.32 12.93
CA THR A 134 -3.66 -8.14 13.45
C THR A 134 -4.45 -9.45 13.34
N ALA A 135 -4.30 -10.16 12.23
CA ALA A 135 -4.89 -11.49 12.03
C ALA A 135 -4.24 -12.55 12.95
N ALA A 136 -2.96 -12.40 13.28
CA ALA A 136 -2.18 -13.31 14.14
C ALA A 136 -2.34 -14.78 13.75
N PRO A 137 -1.92 -15.19 12.51
CA PRO A 137 -2.02 -16.58 12.09
C PRO A 137 -1.25 -17.51 13.04
N ALA A 138 -1.85 -18.65 13.36
CA ALA A 138 -1.28 -19.62 14.29
C ALA A 138 -1.46 -21.06 13.77
N GLY A 139 -0.50 -21.92 14.07
CA GLY A 139 -0.57 -23.34 13.72
C GLY A 139 -0.74 -23.58 12.23
N ALA A 140 -1.76 -24.38 11.86
CA ALA A 140 -2.05 -24.77 10.49
C ALA A 140 -3.05 -23.86 9.77
N GLU A 141 -3.29 -22.64 10.26
CA GLU A 141 -4.26 -21.72 9.67
C GLU A 141 -3.89 -21.27 8.27
N SER A 142 -4.90 -21.19 7.41
CA SER A 142 -4.80 -20.73 6.02
C SER A 142 -5.11 -19.24 5.89
N VAL A 143 -4.51 -18.58 4.89
CA VAL A 143 -4.72 -17.16 4.60
C VAL A 143 -5.17 -16.97 3.16
N LEU A 144 -6.29 -16.28 2.96
CA LEU A 144 -6.74 -15.79 1.66
C LEU A 144 -6.48 -14.28 1.58
N ILE A 145 -5.93 -13.82 0.46
CA ILE A 145 -5.55 -12.42 0.25
C ILE A 145 -6.29 -11.87 -0.97
N THR A 146 -7.17 -10.89 -0.79
CA THR A 146 -7.78 -10.19 -1.93
C THR A 146 -6.88 -9.06 -2.44
N GLY A 147 -6.95 -8.75 -3.72
CA GLY A 147 -6.00 -7.81 -4.35
C GLY A 147 -4.57 -8.33 -4.33
N ALA A 148 -4.38 -9.64 -4.37
CA ALA A 148 -3.11 -10.31 -4.15
C ALA A 148 -1.98 -9.85 -5.09
N ALA A 149 -2.28 -9.40 -6.31
CA ALA A 149 -1.27 -8.88 -7.24
C ALA A 149 -0.96 -7.38 -7.09
N SER A 150 -1.61 -6.68 -6.16
CA SER A 150 -1.38 -5.25 -5.91
C SER A 150 -0.03 -4.98 -5.23
N ALA A 151 0.31 -3.68 -5.08
CA ALA A 151 1.52 -3.25 -4.36
C ALA A 151 1.62 -3.77 -2.92
N THR A 152 0.50 -3.97 -2.23
CA THR A 152 0.47 -4.58 -0.89
C THR A 152 0.31 -6.10 -0.96
N GLY A 153 -0.59 -6.56 -1.85
CA GLY A 153 -0.97 -7.97 -1.91
C GLY A 153 0.18 -8.91 -2.26
N HIS A 154 1.03 -8.55 -3.23
CA HIS A 154 2.17 -9.38 -3.62
C HIS A 154 3.23 -9.55 -2.50
N LEU A 155 3.36 -8.54 -1.64
CA LEU A 155 4.19 -8.62 -0.44
C LEU A 155 3.50 -9.45 0.65
N ALA A 156 2.17 -9.30 0.80
CA ALA A 156 1.42 -10.08 1.78
C ALA A 156 1.47 -11.58 1.51
N VAL A 157 1.41 -12.01 0.24
CA VAL A 157 1.60 -13.42 -0.16
C VAL A 157 2.95 -13.95 0.32
N GLN A 158 4.03 -13.24 -0.02
CA GLN A 158 5.39 -13.65 0.36
C GLN A 158 5.59 -13.64 1.88
N LEU A 159 5.13 -12.59 2.56
CA LEU A 159 5.26 -12.45 4.01
C LEU A 159 4.45 -13.51 4.78
N ALA A 160 3.29 -13.92 4.26
CA ALA A 160 2.53 -15.03 4.82
C ALA A 160 3.33 -16.35 4.73
N LYS A 161 3.96 -16.62 3.58
CA LYS A 161 4.83 -17.81 3.41
C LYS A 161 6.07 -17.74 4.29
N LEU A 162 6.73 -16.59 4.40
CA LEU A 162 7.88 -16.38 5.30
C LEU A 162 7.52 -16.61 6.79
N ARG A 163 6.26 -16.39 7.16
CA ARG A 163 5.73 -16.69 8.50
C ARG A 163 5.25 -18.13 8.68
N GLY A 164 5.47 -18.99 7.68
CA GLY A 164 5.15 -20.41 7.76
C GLY A 164 3.67 -20.74 7.55
N VAL A 165 2.86 -19.81 7.00
CA VAL A 165 1.46 -20.11 6.65
C VAL A 165 1.42 -21.25 5.64
N PRO A 166 0.77 -22.38 5.97
CA PRO A 166 0.85 -23.60 5.13
C PRO A 166 0.07 -23.45 3.82
N ARG A 167 -1.04 -22.72 3.83
CA ARG A 167 -1.91 -22.50 2.66
C ARG A 167 -2.19 -21.01 2.47
N VAL A 168 -1.69 -20.43 1.38
CA VAL A 168 -1.90 -19.04 0.96
C VAL A 168 -2.68 -19.01 -0.35
N VAL A 169 -3.91 -18.50 -0.28
CA VAL A 169 -4.81 -18.35 -1.44
C VAL A 169 -4.76 -16.91 -1.92
N ALA A 170 -4.42 -16.70 -3.17
CA ALA A 170 -4.35 -15.39 -3.81
C ALA A 170 -5.61 -15.13 -4.66
N ALA A 171 -6.47 -14.17 -4.25
CA ALA A 171 -7.65 -13.80 -4.99
C ALA A 171 -7.39 -12.54 -5.84
N VAL A 172 -7.69 -12.63 -7.14
CA VAL A 172 -7.36 -11.61 -8.16
C VAL A 172 -8.51 -11.33 -9.12
N SER A 173 -8.38 -10.27 -9.92
CA SER A 173 -9.38 -9.88 -10.92
C SER A 173 -9.28 -10.67 -12.22
N SER A 174 -8.16 -11.37 -12.48
CA SER A 174 -7.92 -12.10 -13.73
C SER A 174 -6.93 -13.24 -13.51
N VAL A 175 -7.19 -14.37 -14.17
CA VAL A 175 -6.31 -15.54 -14.18
C VAL A 175 -4.93 -15.25 -14.79
N ALA A 176 -4.80 -14.25 -15.65
CA ALA A 176 -3.53 -13.81 -16.21
C ALA A 176 -2.47 -13.39 -15.16
N LYS A 177 -2.89 -13.23 -13.89
CA LYS A 177 -2.01 -12.91 -12.76
C LYS A 177 -1.51 -14.15 -12.01
N ALA A 178 -1.94 -15.35 -12.40
CA ALA A 178 -1.70 -16.57 -11.64
C ALA A 178 -0.20 -16.92 -11.58
N ASP A 179 0.49 -16.97 -12.71
CA ASP A 179 1.91 -17.33 -12.78
C ASP A 179 2.78 -16.39 -11.92
N PHE A 180 2.45 -15.09 -11.93
CA PHE A 180 3.11 -14.11 -11.08
C PHE A 180 2.96 -14.47 -9.59
N LEU A 181 1.77 -14.86 -9.15
CA LEU A 181 1.50 -15.15 -7.75
C LEU A 181 2.02 -16.52 -7.31
N TYR A 182 1.97 -17.52 -8.17
CA TYR A 182 2.64 -18.82 -7.92
C TYR A 182 4.15 -18.60 -7.77
N GLY A 183 4.76 -17.75 -8.63
CA GLY A 183 6.18 -17.38 -8.54
C GLY A 183 6.56 -16.60 -7.27
N LEU A 184 5.57 -16.12 -6.49
CA LEU A 184 5.73 -15.47 -5.19
C LEU A 184 5.33 -16.36 -4.00
N GLY A 185 4.96 -17.62 -4.26
CA GLY A 185 4.67 -18.61 -3.22
C GLY A 185 3.19 -18.75 -2.86
N ALA A 186 2.24 -18.24 -3.65
CA ALA A 186 0.84 -18.60 -3.48
C ALA A 186 0.65 -20.11 -3.76
N ASP A 187 -0.12 -20.80 -2.92
CA ASP A 187 -0.45 -22.21 -3.12
C ASP A 187 -1.64 -22.37 -4.06
N GLU A 188 -2.57 -21.40 -4.05
CA GLU A 188 -3.76 -21.38 -4.91
C GLU A 188 -3.99 -19.96 -5.43
N VAL A 189 -4.48 -19.86 -6.66
CA VAL A 189 -4.95 -18.59 -7.24
C VAL A 189 -6.38 -18.75 -7.69
N VAL A 190 -7.25 -17.82 -7.26
CA VAL A 190 -8.67 -17.76 -7.61
C VAL A 190 -9.01 -16.40 -8.20
N THR A 191 -10.02 -16.35 -9.06
CA THR A 191 -10.49 -15.07 -9.59
C THR A 191 -11.76 -14.60 -8.87
N TYR A 192 -12.02 -13.31 -8.91
CA TYR A 192 -13.26 -12.76 -8.34
C TYR A 192 -14.52 -13.26 -9.05
N GLY A 193 -14.41 -13.73 -10.28
CA GLY A 193 -15.51 -14.28 -11.07
C GLY A 193 -15.76 -15.77 -10.86
N ASP A 194 -14.86 -16.51 -10.23
CA ASP A 194 -15.01 -17.95 -10.03
C ASP A 194 -16.24 -18.26 -9.16
N ALA A 195 -16.94 -19.34 -9.43
CA ALA A 195 -18.10 -19.73 -8.64
C ALA A 195 -17.74 -20.00 -7.17
N SER A 196 -16.56 -20.51 -6.90
CA SER A 196 -16.01 -20.77 -5.56
C SER A 196 -14.57 -20.28 -5.45
N TRP A 197 -14.15 -19.86 -4.28
CA TRP A 197 -12.75 -19.58 -3.94
C TRP A 197 -12.05 -20.77 -3.24
N GLY A 198 -12.52 -21.96 -3.50
CA GLY A 198 -11.97 -23.21 -2.95
C GLY A 198 -12.44 -23.48 -1.52
N ALA A 199 -11.61 -24.20 -0.76
CA ALA A 199 -11.90 -24.47 0.64
C ALA A 199 -11.89 -23.17 1.46
N PRO A 200 -12.80 -23.03 2.47
CA PRO A 200 -12.79 -21.87 3.34
C PRO A 200 -11.42 -21.57 3.96
N ALA A 201 -11.12 -20.29 4.15
CA ALA A 201 -9.88 -19.85 4.77
C ALA A 201 -10.12 -19.43 6.22
N ASP A 202 -9.15 -19.68 7.10
CA ASP A 202 -9.23 -19.26 8.50
C ASP A 202 -9.06 -17.74 8.65
N ILE A 203 -8.28 -17.16 7.73
CA ILE A 203 -7.98 -15.73 7.69
C ILE A 203 -8.21 -15.18 6.30
N VAL A 204 -8.85 -14.01 6.23
CA VAL A 204 -8.90 -13.20 5.00
C VAL A 204 -8.22 -11.86 5.25
N LEU A 205 -7.26 -11.51 4.39
CA LEU A 205 -6.65 -10.18 4.32
C LEU A 205 -7.30 -9.43 3.16
N ASP A 206 -8.21 -8.49 3.47
CA ASP A 206 -8.99 -7.80 2.44
C ASP A 206 -8.41 -6.45 2.04
N GLY A 207 -7.79 -6.43 0.86
CA GLY A 207 -7.22 -5.24 0.21
C GLY A 207 -8.12 -4.59 -0.85
N VAL A 208 -9.38 -5.05 -1.05
CA VAL A 208 -10.28 -4.58 -2.12
C VAL A 208 -11.54 -3.92 -1.58
N GLY A 209 -12.32 -4.59 -0.73
CA GLY A 209 -13.59 -4.10 -0.21
C GLY A 209 -14.68 -3.96 -1.26
N GLY A 210 -15.59 -3.00 -1.04
CA GLY A 210 -16.74 -2.75 -1.90
C GLY A 210 -17.64 -3.97 -2.01
N ASP A 211 -18.12 -4.25 -3.20
CA ASP A 211 -19.02 -5.39 -3.49
C ASP A 211 -18.35 -6.77 -3.30
N LEU A 212 -17.03 -6.80 -3.17
CA LEU A 212 -16.29 -8.04 -2.91
C LEU A 212 -16.29 -8.42 -1.42
N LEU A 213 -16.52 -7.49 -0.52
CA LEU A 213 -16.44 -7.71 0.92
C LEU A 213 -17.37 -8.79 1.46
N PRO A 214 -18.68 -8.86 1.06
CA PRO A 214 -19.55 -9.96 1.49
C PRO A 214 -19.02 -11.33 1.06
N ARG A 215 -18.47 -11.42 -0.13
CA ARG A 215 -17.86 -12.66 -0.64
C ARG A 215 -16.60 -13.03 0.13
N ALA A 216 -15.77 -12.05 0.47
CA ALA A 216 -14.57 -12.25 1.30
C ALA A 216 -14.96 -12.79 2.70
N VAL A 217 -16.05 -12.29 3.29
CA VAL A 217 -16.61 -12.82 4.55
C VAL A 217 -17.18 -14.22 4.37
N ALA A 218 -17.86 -14.50 3.26
CA ALA A 218 -18.41 -15.84 2.95
C ALA A 218 -17.29 -16.90 2.81
N ALA A 219 -16.11 -16.51 2.30
CA ALA A 219 -14.94 -17.37 2.15
C ALA A 219 -14.26 -17.75 3.47
N LEU A 220 -14.63 -17.13 4.60
CA LEU A 220 -14.11 -17.50 5.92
C LEU A 220 -14.67 -18.84 6.39
N ALA A 221 -13.80 -19.66 6.96
CA ALA A 221 -14.18 -20.82 7.76
C ALA A 221 -14.97 -20.39 9.02
N PRO A 222 -15.74 -21.30 9.63
CA PRO A 222 -16.33 -21.05 10.96
C PRO A 222 -15.25 -20.64 11.96
N GLY A 223 -15.51 -19.59 12.75
CA GLY A 223 -14.54 -18.99 13.67
C GLY A 223 -13.44 -18.14 12.99
N GLY A 224 -13.45 -18.04 11.66
CA GLY A 224 -12.46 -17.29 10.90
C GLY A 224 -12.55 -15.77 11.08
N ARG A 225 -11.49 -15.07 10.69
CA ARG A 225 -11.36 -13.62 10.87
C ARG A 225 -10.86 -12.90 9.61
N LEU A 226 -11.46 -11.75 9.33
CA LEU A 226 -11.09 -10.88 8.22
C LEU A 226 -10.45 -9.60 8.74
N VAL A 227 -9.30 -9.23 8.17
CA VAL A 227 -8.68 -7.93 8.38
C VAL A 227 -8.92 -7.05 7.15
N PHE A 228 -9.67 -5.97 7.36
CA PHE A 228 -10.05 -5.00 6.35
C PHE A 228 -9.10 -3.80 6.40
N PHE A 229 -8.35 -3.55 5.34
CA PHE A 229 -7.36 -2.46 5.28
C PHE A 229 -7.41 -1.61 4.00
N ASN A 230 -8.49 -1.71 3.25
CA ASN A 230 -8.65 -1.00 1.97
C ASN A 230 -9.47 0.29 2.10
N SER A 231 -9.54 1.04 1.00
CA SER A 231 -10.36 2.24 0.87
C SER A 231 -11.68 2.00 0.11
N GLY A 232 -12.00 0.73 -0.20
CA GLY A 232 -13.16 0.35 -1.02
C GLY A 232 -14.50 0.45 -0.29
N GLY A 233 -14.47 0.57 1.03
CA GLY A 233 -15.69 0.52 1.83
C GLY A 233 -16.35 -0.86 1.75
N GLY A 234 -17.66 -0.89 1.83
CA GLY A 234 -18.48 -2.09 1.75
C GLY A 234 -19.35 -2.30 2.99
N THR A 235 -20.29 -3.23 2.89
CA THR A 235 -21.21 -3.57 3.98
C THR A 235 -21.11 -5.06 4.28
N VAL A 236 -21.12 -5.40 5.56
CA VAL A 236 -21.19 -6.80 6.03
C VAL A 236 -22.48 -6.93 6.84
N PRO A 237 -23.43 -7.77 6.40
CA PRO A 237 -24.59 -8.08 7.23
C PRO A 237 -24.16 -8.76 8.53
N ALA A 238 -24.63 -8.27 9.67
CA ALA A 238 -24.25 -8.82 10.97
C ALA A 238 -24.62 -10.32 11.12
N HIS A 239 -25.70 -10.75 10.45
CA HIS A 239 -26.11 -12.15 10.45
C HIS A 239 -25.04 -13.09 9.84
N ASP A 240 -24.32 -12.63 8.81
CA ASP A 240 -23.24 -13.41 8.16
C ASP A 240 -22.06 -13.66 9.10
N LEU A 241 -21.86 -12.76 10.06
CA LEU A 241 -20.85 -12.94 11.11
C LEU A 241 -21.33 -13.91 12.19
N LEU A 242 -22.61 -13.76 12.60
CA LEU A 242 -23.21 -14.61 13.64
C LEU A 242 -23.26 -16.08 13.20
N ALA A 243 -23.73 -16.35 11.97
CA ALA A 243 -23.94 -17.71 11.45
C ALA A 243 -22.65 -18.58 11.44
N GLY A 244 -21.46 -17.94 11.38
CA GLY A 244 -20.18 -18.65 11.37
C GLY A 244 -19.26 -18.29 12.54
N SER A 245 -19.72 -17.53 13.53
CA SER A 245 -18.87 -16.97 14.61
C SER A 245 -17.65 -16.22 14.06
N LYS A 246 -17.84 -15.48 12.96
CA LYS A 246 -16.78 -14.81 12.23
C LYS A 246 -16.48 -13.43 12.81
N THR A 247 -15.26 -12.95 12.59
CA THR A 247 -14.82 -11.62 13.04
C THR A 247 -14.33 -10.77 11.87
N VAL A 248 -14.68 -9.48 11.88
CA VAL A 248 -14.13 -8.48 10.94
C VAL A 248 -13.45 -7.38 11.74
N THR A 249 -12.20 -7.10 11.42
CA THR A 249 -11.37 -6.07 12.08
C THR A 249 -10.88 -5.06 11.05
N GLY A 250 -11.14 -3.77 11.29
CA GLY A 250 -10.58 -2.68 10.50
C GLY A 250 -9.14 -2.36 10.90
N LEU A 251 -8.28 -2.10 9.91
CA LEU A 251 -6.89 -1.69 10.12
C LEU A 251 -6.59 -0.40 9.36
N THR A 252 -6.14 0.64 10.07
CA THR A 252 -5.58 1.86 9.46
C THR A 252 -4.12 2.04 9.89
N MET A 253 -3.25 2.33 8.94
CA MET A 253 -1.80 2.47 9.23
C MET A 253 -1.49 3.68 10.10
N ALA A 254 -2.23 4.78 9.96
CA ALA A 254 -2.04 5.97 10.81
C ALA A 254 -2.26 5.62 12.29
N ARG A 255 -3.36 4.92 12.61
CA ARG A 255 -3.62 4.46 13.97
C ARG A 255 -2.61 3.42 14.44
N PHE A 256 -2.27 2.46 13.57
CA PHE A 256 -1.29 1.42 13.90
C PHE A 256 0.08 2.02 14.26
N ALA A 257 0.59 2.94 13.44
CA ALA A 257 1.86 3.62 13.70
C ALA A 257 1.81 4.47 14.98
N ALA A 258 0.73 5.22 15.20
CA ALA A 258 0.58 6.08 16.38
C ALA A 258 0.45 5.28 17.69
N THR A 259 -0.25 4.15 17.68
CA THR A 259 -0.52 3.36 18.90
C THR A 259 0.50 2.25 19.14
N ARG A 260 1.31 1.90 18.14
CA ARG A 260 2.30 0.81 18.21
C ARG A 260 3.62 1.19 17.49
N PRO A 261 4.24 2.34 17.84
CA PRO A 261 5.39 2.88 17.10
C PRO A 261 6.59 1.92 17.06
N GLU A 262 6.90 1.24 18.17
CA GLU A 262 7.97 0.26 18.20
C GLU A 262 7.73 -0.93 17.26
N ARG A 263 6.46 -1.40 17.16
CA ARG A 263 6.11 -2.48 16.25
C ARG A 263 6.18 -2.03 14.80
N TYR A 264 5.74 -0.80 14.53
CA TYR A 264 5.87 -0.18 13.22
C TYR A 264 7.35 -0.09 12.78
N ALA A 265 8.23 0.34 13.69
CA ALA A 265 9.68 0.38 13.42
C ALA A 265 10.27 -1.02 13.20
N ARG A 266 9.91 -2.02 14.03
CA ARG A 266 10.34 -3.42 13.83
C ARG A 266 9.90 -4.00 12.49
N HIS A 267 8.66 -3.71 12.04
CA HIS A 267 8.20 -4.12 10.72
C HIS A 267 9.05 -3.53 9.59
N GLY A 268 9.47 -2.25 9.73
CA GLY A 268 10.39 -1.63 8.77
C GLY A 268 11.72 -2.36 8.69
N ALA A 269 12.32 -2.69 9.83
CA ALA A 269 13.58 -3.45 9.91
C ALA A 269 13.42 -4.87 9.31
N GLU A 270 12.34 -5.58 9.64
CA GLU A 270 12.01 -6.91 9.11
C GLU A 270 11.89 -6.90 7.58
N LEU A 271 11.25 -5.88 7.01
CA LEU A 271 11.12 -5.75 5.56
C LEU A 271 12.47 -5.61 4.88
N TRP A 272 13.32 -4.73 5.39
CA TRP A 272 14.66 -4.53 4.85
C TRP A 272 15.54 -5.77 5.00
N GLU A 273 15.48 -6.43 6.14
CA GLU A 273 16.22 -7.69 6.36
C GLU A 273 15.84 -8.75 5.33
N HIS A 274 14.54 -8.98 5.12
CA HIS A 274 14.09 -9.96 4.14
C HIS A 274 14.42 -9.55 2.69
N PHE A 275 14.30 -8.26 2.37
CA PHE A 275 14.62 -7.74 1.05
C PHE A 275 16.10 -7.88 0.71
N LEU A 276 16.99 -7.39 1.58
CA LEU A 276 18.45 -7.47 1.38
C LEU A 276 18.98 -8.91 1.35
N ALA A 277 18.32 -9.82 2.06
CA ALA A 277 18.62 -11.25 2.01
C ALA A 277 18.02 -11.97 0.79
N GLY A 278 17.34 -11.27 -0.11
CA GLY A 278 16.68 -11.86 -1.29
C GLY A 278 15.47 -12.75 -0.99
N ARG A 279 14.98 -12.74 0.26
CA ARG A 279 13.81 -13.54 0.68
C ARG A 279 12.47 -12.87 0.36
N LEU A 280 12.46 -11.55 0.12
CA LEU A 280 11.29 -10.76 -0.21
C LEU A 280 11.55 -9.95 -1.48
N ARG A 281 10.69 -10.07 -2.48
CA ARG A 281 10.80 -9.36 -3.75
C ARG A 281 9.80 -8.20 -3.79
N ALA A 282 10.30 -6.97 -3.89
CA ALA A 282 9.50 -5.78 -4.15
C ALA A 282 9.38 -5.60 -5.68
N VAL A 283 8.19 -5.86 -6.23
CA VAL A 283 7.99 -5.84 -7.68
C VAL A 283 7.49 -4.49 -8.14
N VAL A 284 8.20 -3.87 -9.08
CA VAL A 284 7.80 -2.64 -9.78
C VAL A 284 7.14 -3.03 -11.10
N HIS A 285 5.85 -2.70 -11.24
CA HIS A 285 5.08 -2.93 -12.46
C HIS A 285 5.43 -1.92 -13.55
N ALA A 286 5.46 -0.64 -13.19
CA ALA A 286 5.73 0.44 -14.13
C ALA A 286 6.42 1.64 -13.46
N ARG A 287 7.33 2.25 -14.21
CA ARG A 287 7.98 3.53 -13.94
C ARG A 287 7.46 4.53 -14.96
N ILE A 288 6.78 5.55 -14.49
CA ILE A 288 6.08 6.53 -15.33
C ILE A 288 6.69 7.90 -15.03
N PRO A 289 7.07 8.70 -16.03
CA PRO A 289 7.51 10.07 -15.77
C PRO A 289 6.48 10.87 -14.97
N LEU A 290 6.91 11.71 -14.05
CA LEU A 290 6.01 12.54 -13.21
C LEU A 290 5.00 13.33 -14.07
N ALA A 291 5.44 13.84 -15.23
CA ALA A 291 4.59 14.57 -16.15
C ALA A 291 3.43 13.73 -16.75
N GLU A 292 3.56 12.39 -16.71
CA GLU A 292 2.56 11.44 -17.22
C GLU A 292 1.73 10.81 -16.07
N ALA A 293 1.54 11.49 -14.95
CA ALA A 293 0.85 10.95 -13.79
C ALA A 293 -0.57 10.42 -14.11
N ALA A 294 -1.24 10.98 -15.11
CA ALA A 294 -2.52 10.49 -15.61
C ALA A 294 -2.43 9.01 -16.04
N ARG A 295 -1.41 8.66 -16.82
CA ARG A 295 -1.17 7.27 -17.26
C ARG A 295 -0.94 6.31 -16.10
N ALA A 296 -0.25 6.76 -15.04
CA ALA A 296 -0.06 5.94 -13.85
C ALA A 296 -1.39 5.66 -13.13
N HIS A 297 -2.31 6.64 -13.09
CA HIS A 297 -3.65 6.46 -12.54
C HIS A 297 -4.49 5.51 -13.40
N GLU A 298 -4.43 5.60 -14.75
CA GLU A 298 -5.11 4.69 -15.67
C GLU A 298 -4.71 3.22 -15.40
N ILE A 299 -3.42 2.94 -15.19
CA ILE A 299 -2.94 1.59 -14.86
C ILE A 299 -3.57 1.07 -13.56
N ILE A 300 -3.66 1.92 -12.53
CA ILE A 300 -4.27 1.53 -11.24
C ILE A 300 -5.78 1.31 -11.39
N GLU A 301 -6.48 2.17 -12.14
CA GLU A 301 -7.93 2.03 -12.39
C GLU A 301 -8.27 0.77 -13.17
N ALA A 302 -7.48 0.45 -14.18
CA ALA A 302 -7.62 -0.77 -14.96
C ALA A 302 -7.32 -2.05 -14.15
N ARG A 303 -6.79 -1.91 -12.92
CA ARG A 303 -6.38 -3.04 -12.06
C ARG A 303 -5.42 -4.01 -12.76
N GLY A 304 -4.64 -3.49 -13.74
CA GLY A 304 -3.72 -4.29 -14.56
C GLY A 304 -2.36 -4.56 -13.91
N ASN A 305 -2.03 -3.85 -12.84
CA ASN A 305 -0.70 -3.89 -12.25
C ASN A 305 -0.36 -5.20 -11.54
N LEU A 306 0.90 -5.59 -11.65
CA LEU A 306 1.57 -6.64 -10.89
C LEU A 306 2.62 -5.97 -9.98
N GLY A 307 2.28 -5.73 -8.72
CA GLY A 307 3.12 -4.96 -7.81
C GLY A 307 2.90 -3.45 -7.90
N LYS A 308 3.97 -2.68 -7.74
CA LYS A 308 3.95 -1.23 -7.58
C LYS A 308 3.98 -0.47 -8.90
N VAL A 309 3.15 0.57 -9.01
CA VAL A 309 3.27 1.64 -10.02
C VAL A 309 3.88 2.85 -9.33
N MET A 310 4.83 3.51 -9.98
CA MET A 310 5.51 4.68 -9.42
C MET A 310 5.74 5.76 -10.49
N LEU A 311 5.86 7.00 -10.00
CA LEU A 311 6.28 8.14 -10.80
C LEU A 311 7.77 8.38 -10.55
N ILE A 312 8.45 8.78 -11.61
CA ILE A 312 9.86 9.21 -11.59
C ILE A 312 9.88 10.69 -11.96
N PRO A 313 10.39 11.56 -11.08
CA PRO A 313 10.47 13.01 -11.29
C PRO A 313 11.27 13.46 -12.50
#